data_de419d47d47ff4be0a19c37450d2fec6
#
_entry.id   de419d47d47ff4be0a19c37450d2fec6
#
_cell.length_a   1.000
_cell.length_b   1.000
_cell.length_c   1.000
_cell.angle_alpha   90.00
_cell.angle_beta   90.00
_cell.angle_gamma   90.00
#
_symmetry.space_group_name_H-M   'P 1'
#
loop_
_entity.id
_entity.type
_entity.pdbx_description
1 polymer ?
#
loop_
_entity_poly.entity_id
_entity_poly.type
_entity_poly.pdbx_seq_one_letter_code
_entity_poly.pdbx_strand_id
1 'polypeptide(L)'
;MSNISSVLYLISAVLFILSLRGLSHPTTARRGNFYGMLGMAIAIGTTVASPGVLSYKEIVIAFAIGGLIGSTIALKIQMTALPQLVAAFHSLVGLAAVFVAGSAFYNPGAFDIGSVGAIPTGSLIEMAVGTAIGAVTFTGSIIAFGKLQGIVTGNPLVFKGNPLIFEESIEFAMKSFDFARKSIEFGRNETSNGITEEMVV
;
A
#
# COMPACT_ATOMS: atom_id res chain seq x y z
N MET A 1 -12.66 15.77 -3.26
CA MET A 1 -13.42 14.57 -3.71
C MET A 1 -14.89 14.91 -3.86
N SER A 2 -15.57 14.45 -4.90
CA SER A 2 -17.02 14.61 -5.01
C SER A 2 -17.72 13.73 -3.97
N ASN A 3 -18.90 14.14 -3.49
CA ASN A 3 -19.70 13.33 -2.56
C ASN A 3 -20.00 11.93 -3.12
N ILE A 4 -20.12 11.82 -4.45
CA ILE A 4 -20.35 10.55 -5.15
C ILE A 4 -19.12 9.63 -5.03
N SER A 5 -17.91 10.14 -5.21
CA SER A 5 -16.68 9.34 -5.09
C SER A 5 -16.54 8.77 -3.68
N SER A 6 -16.83 9.57 -2.64
CA SER A 6 -16.78 9.12 -1.25
C SER A 6 -17.79 7.99 -0.97
N VAL A 7 -18.98 8.08 -1.52
CA VAL A 7 -20.01 7.03 -1.38
C VAL A 7 -19.59 5.75 -2.11
N LEU A 8 -19.01 5.86 -3.30
CA LEU A 8 -18.53 4.70 -4.06
C LEU A 8 -17.37 4.00 -3.35
N TYR A 9 -16.43 4.74 -2.78
CA TYR A 9 -15.37 4.14 -1.95
C TYR A 9 -15.92 3.49 -0.69
N LEU A 10 -16.93 4.07 -0.04
CA LEU A 10 -17.59 3.44 1.10
C LEU A 10 -18.26 2.12 0.71
N ILE A 11 -18.98 2.08 -0.42
CA ILE A 11 -19.59 0.84 -0.95
C ILE A 11 -18.50 -0.19 -1.23
N SER A 12 -17.39 0.20 -1.86
CA SER A 12 -16.26 -0.68 -2.11
C SER A 12 -15.69 -1.26 -0.81
N ALA A 13 -15.49 -0.43 0.22
CA ALA A 13 -15.00 -0.86 1.52
C ALA A 13 -15.93 -1.88 2.19
N VAL A 14 -17.25 -1.66 2.15
CA VAL A 14 -18.25 -2.61 2.66
C VAL A 14 -18.18 -3.94 1.91
N LEU A 15 -18.04 -3.91 0.58
CA LEU A 15 -17.89 -5.10 -0.25
C LEU A 15 -16.61 -5.88 0.10
N PHE A 16 -15.50 -5.20 0.39
CA PHE A 16 -14.26 -5.87 0.86
C PHE A 16 -14.46 -6.54 2.23
N ILE A 17 -15.15 -5.90 3.16
CA ILE A 17 -15.47 -6.52 4.47
C ILE A 17 -16.34 -7.78 4.27
N LEU A 18 -17.35 -7.69 3.41
CA LEU A 18 -18.21 -8.84 3.08
C LEU A 18 -17.42 -9.94 2.35
N SER A 19 -16.46 -9.57 1.52
CA SER A 19 -15.55 -10.51 0.86
C SER A 19 -14.73 -11.29 1.88
N LEU A 20 -14.09 -10.63 2.84
CA LEU A 20 -13.33 -11.29 3.90
C LEU A 20 -14.18 -12.24 4.72
N ARG A 21 -15.40 -11.82 5.09
CA ARG A 21 -16.37 -12.68 5.79
C ARG A 21 -16.79 -13.88 4.94
N GLY A 22 -16.99 -13.67 3.64
CA GLY A 22 -17.35 -14.75 2.71
C GLY A 22 -16.24 -15.76 2.51
N LEU A 23 -14.98 -15.31 2.46
CA LEU A 23 -13.79 -16.16 2.27
C LEU A 23 -13.44 -16.98 3.50
N SER A 24 -13.94 -16.65 4.69
CA SER A 24 -13.66 -17.39 5.92
C SER A 24 -14.29 -18.79 5.98
N HIS A 25 -15.26 -19.12 5.10
CA HIS A 25 -15.88 -20.43 5.02
C HIS A 25 -15.88 -20.98 3.60
N PRO A 26 -15.53 -22.27 3.39
CA PRO A 26 -15.46 -22.88 2.06
C PRO A 26 -16.77 -22.79 1.26
N THR A 27 -17.92 -22.90 1.93
CA THR A 27 -19.26 -22.88 1.31
C THR A 27 -19.63 -21.50 0.76
N THR A 28 -19.10 -20.42 1.34
CA THR A 28 -19.38 -19.03 0.96
C THR A 28 -18.23 -18.38 0.20
N ALA A 29 -17.08 -19.06 0.04
CA ALA A 29 -15.87 -18.51 -0.55
C ALA A 29 -16.07 -17.95 -1.97
N ARG A 30 -16.88 -18.62 -2.81
CA ARG A 30 -17.19 -18.13 -4.17
C ARG A 30 -17.94 -16.80 -4.16
N ARG A 31 -18.88 -16.62 -3.23
CA ARG A 31 -19.62 -15.34 -3.05
C ARG A 31 -18.70 -14.27 -2.49
N GLY A 32 -17.85 -14.62 -1.52
CA GLY A 32 -16.84 -13.71 -0.97
C GLY A 32 -15.90 -13.20 -2.05
N ASN A 33 -15.37 -14.08 -2.90
CA ASN A 33 -14.53 -13.68 -4.02
C ASN A 33 -15.24 -12.74 -5.00
N PHE A 34 -16.53 -13.00 -5.30
CA PHE A 34 -17.32 -12.12 -6.16
C PHE A 34 -17.49 -10.71 -5.56
N TYR A 35 -17.74 -10.61 -4.25
CA TYR A 35 -17.81 -9.31 -3.57
C TYR A 35 -16.47 -8.57 -3.62
N GLY A 36 -15.34 -9.27 -3.46
CA GLY A 36 -14.02 -8.68 -3.61
C GLY A 36 -13.75 -8.14 -5.01
N MET A 37 -14.10 -8.89 -6.04
CA MET A 37 -13.98 -8.44 -7.44
C MET A 37 -14.85 -7.22 -7.72
N LEU A 38 -16.09 -7.21 -7.24
CA LEU A 38 -17.00 -6.07 -7.38
C LEU A 38 -16.47 -4.82 -6.64
N GLY A 39 -16.02 -4.98 -5.39
CA GLY A 39 -15.43 -3.91 -4.61
C GLY A 39 -14.22 -3.30 -5.31
N MET A 40 -13.32 -4.14 -5.85
CA MET A 40 -12.16 -3.70 -6.60
C MET A 40 -12.55 -2.96 -7.89
N ALA A 41 -13.50 -3.49 -8.65
CA ALA A 41 -13.97 -2.85 -9.89
C ALA A 41 -14.56 -1.45 -9.63
N ILE A 42 -15.35 -1.31 -8.55
CA ILE A 42 -15.91 -0.01 -8.12
C ILE A 42 -14.79 0.94 -7.71
N ALA A 43 -13.82 0.49 -6.90
CA ALA A 43 -12.71 1.30 -6.45
C ALA A 43 -11.86 1.82 -7.62
N ILE A 44 -11.45 0.92 -8.52
CA ILE A 44 -10.68 1.27 -9.72
C ILE A 44 -11.48 2.23 -10.61
N GLY A 45 -12.74 1.92 -10.90
CA GLY A 45 -13.60 2.78 -11.72
C GLY A 45 -13.75 4.18 -11.14
N THR A 46 -13.93 4.29 -9.82
CA THR A 46 -14.02 5.58 -9.12
C THR A 46 -12.71 6.35 -9.18
N THR A 47 -11.58 5.67 -9.00
CA THR A 47 -10.25 6.30 -9.07
C THR A 47 -9.96 6.81 -10.49
N VAL A 48 -10.20 6.00 -11.51
CA VAL A 48 -9.96 6.37 -12.92
C VAL A 48 -10.90 7.50 -13.37
N ALA A 49 -12.13 7.55 -12.87
CA ALA A 49 -13.08 8.63 -13.14
C ALA A 49 -12.79 9.91 -12.34
N SER A 50 -11.82 9.91 -11.43
CA SER A 50 -11.47 11.08 -10.61
C SER A 50 -10.75 12.13 -11.46
N PRO A 51 -11.10 13.43 -11.30
CA PRO A 51 -10.45 14.52 -12.06
C PRO A 51 -8.96 14.71 -11.74
N GLY A 52 -8.44 14.09 -10.68
CA GLY A 52 -7.02 14.11 -10.31
C GLY A 52 -6.11 13.18 -11.13
N VAL A 53 -6.67 12.38 -12.04
CA VAL A 53 -5.88 11.48 -12.89
C VAL A 53 -5.21 12.27 -14.01
N LEU A 54 -3.89 12.42 -13.93
CA LEU A 54 -3.08 13.19 -14.88
C LEU A 54 -2.72 12.41 -16.15
N SER A 55 -2.63 11.08 -16.09
CA SER A 55 -2.19 10.27 -17.23
C SER A 55 -2.91 8.91 -17.26
N TYR A 56 -3.90 8.81 -18.13
CA TYR A 56 -4.59 7.53 -18.40
C TYR A 56 -3.69 6.50 -19.11
N LYS A 57 -2.74 6.98 -19.91
CA LYS A 57 -1.84 6.11 -20.69
C LYS A 57 -0.99 5.23 -19.76
N GLU A 58 -0.42 5.81 -18.72
CA GLU A 58 0.43 5.09 -17.75
C GLU A 58 -0.40 4.08 -16.96
N ILE A 59 -1.62 4.45 -16.54
CA ILE A 59 -2.54 3.56 -15.84
C ILE A 59 -2.90 2.36 -16.71
N VAL A 60 -3.25 2.57 -17.98
CA VAL A 60 -3.59 1.48 -18.91
C VAL A 60 -2.41 0.55 -19.14
N ILE A 61 -1.20 1.09 -19.32
CA ILE A 61 0.02 0.29 -19.51
C ILE A 61 0.30 -0.54 -18.24
N ALA A 62 0.27 0.09 -17.05
CA ALA A 62 0.51 -0.61 -15.79
C ALA A 62 -0.53 -1.71 -15.55
N PHE A 63 -1.81 -1.42 -15.83
CA PHE A 63 -2.90 -2.38 -15.70
C PHE A 63 -2.76 -3.55 -16.68
N ALA A 64 -2.37 -3.28 -17.93
CA ALA A 64 -2.13 -4.31 -18.92
C ALA A 64 -0.97 -5.23 -18.53
N ILE A 65 0.15 -4.66 -18.09
CA ILE A 65 1.33 -5.45 -17.66
C ILE A 65 0.98 -6.26 -16.41
N GLY A 66 0.42 -5.64 -15.38
CA GLY A 66 0.05 -6.31 -14.13
C GLY A 66 -1.03 -7.37 -14.35
N GLY A 67 -2.02 -7.08 -15.19
CA GLY A 67 -3.10 -8.01 -15.55
C GLY A 67 -2.60 -9.22 -16.32
N LEU A 68 -1.68 -9.04 -17.30
CA LEU A 68 -1.06 -10.14 -18.04
C LEU A 68 -0.23 -11.05 -17.14
N ILE A 69 0.61 -10.47 -16.28
CA ILE A 69 1.43 -11.24 -15.34
C ILE A 69 0.53 -11.96 -14.34
N GLY A 70 -0.40 -11.24 -13.71
CA GLY A 70 -1.29 -11.78 -12.68
C GLY A 70 -2.20 -12.89 -13.22
N SER A 71 -2.82 -12.71 -14.39
CA SER A 71 -3.67 -13.74 -15.00
C SER A 71 -2.86 -14.97 -15.44
N THR A 72 -1.66 -14.78 -15.98
CA THR A 72 -0.79 -15.91 -16.36
C THR A 72 -0.40 -16.75 -15.15
N ILE A 73 -0.05 -16.11 -14.04
CA ILE A 73 0.27 -16.78 -12.78
C ILE A 73 -0.96 -17.50 -12.24
N ALA A 74 -2.12 -16.81 -12.17
CA ALA A 74 -3.36 -17.36 -11.64
C ALA A 74 -3.85 -18.61 -12.39
N LEU A 75 -3.64 -18.66 -13.71
CA LEU A 75 -4.03 -19.82 -14.53
C LEU A 75 -3.06 -21.00 -14.42
N LYS A 76 -1.80 -20.76 -14.05
CA LYS A 76 -0.76 -21.80 -14.01
C LYS A 76 -0.45 -22.32 -12.60
N ILE A 77 -0.88 -21.58 -11.55
CA ILE A 77 -0.53 -21.93 -10.17
C ILE A 77 -1.23 -23.20 -9.72
N GLN A 78 -0.48 -24.07 -9.03
CA GLN A 78 -1.06 -25.23 -8.37
C GLN A 78 -1.70 -24.83 -7.03
N MET A 79 -2.76 -25.52 -6.63
CA MET A 79 -3.47 -25.24 -5.37
C MET A 79 -2.56 -25.34 -4.14
N THR A 80 -1.57 -26.23 -4.18
CA THR A 80 -0.56 -26.38 -3.12
C THR A 80 0.39 -25.19 -2.98
N ALA A 81 0.57 -24.40 -4.03
CA ALA A 81 1.43 -23.22 -4.06
C ALA A 81 0.68 -21.90 -3.79
N LEU A 82 -0.64 -21.96 -3.54
CA LEU A 82 -1.44 -20.75 -3.23
C LEU A 82 -0.92 -19.93 -2.03
N PRO A 83 -0.52 -20.55 -0.89
CA PRO A 83 0.01 -19.76 0.24
C PRO A 83 1.27 -18.97 -0.13
N GLN A 84 2.13 -19.55 -0.95
CA GLN A 84 3.35 -18.90 -1.46
C GLN A 84 3.01 -17.72 -2.36
N LEU A 85 2.04 -17.91 -3.26
CA LEU A 85 1.57 -16.84 -4.15
C LEU A 85 0.96 -15.67 -3.37
N VAL A 86 0.14 -15.96 -2.36
CA VAL A 86 -0.46 -14.94 -1.50
C VAL A 86 0.64 -14.14 -0.79
N ALA A 87 1.65 -14.81 -0.23
CA ALA A 87 2.78 -14.13 0.43
C ALA A 87 3.56 -13.24 -0.56
N ALA A 88 3.83 -13.72 -1.78
CA ALA A 88 4.51 -12.95 -2.82
C ALA A 88 3.70 -11.69 -3.21
N PHE A 89 2.41 -11.83 -3.49
CA PHE A 89 1.57 -10.68 -3.83
C PHE A 89 1.38 -9.72 -2.67
N HIS A 90 1.31 -10.22 -1.45
CA HIS A 90 1.21 -9.37 -0.27
C HIS A 90 2.47 -8.50 -0.08
N SER A 91 3.64 -9.03 -0.40
CA SER A 91 4.86 -8.22 -0.40
C SER A 91 4.81 -7.10 -1.44
N LEU A 92 4.32 -7.37 -2.65
CA LEU A 92 4.17 -6.34 -3.69
C LEU A 92 3.16 -5.26 -3.29
N VAL A 93 2.08 -5.63 -2.59
CA VAL A 93 1.10 -4.67 -2.06
C VAL A 93 1.74 -3.77 -0.99
N GLY A 94 2.55 -4.35 -0.09
CA GLY A 94 3.31 -3.57 0.89
C GLY A 94 4.26 -2.57 0.23
N LEU A 95 4.98 -3.01 -0.79
CA LEU A 95 5.88 -2.14 -1.57
C LEU A 95 5.11 -1.03 -2.31
N ALA A 96 3.96 -1.36 -2.89
CA ALA A 96 3.10 -0.37 -3.54
C ALA A 96 2.63 0.72 -2.56
N ALA A 97 2.27 0.34 -1.31
CA ALA A 97 1.89 1.31 -0.28
C ALA A 97 3.02 2.31 0.04
N VAL A 98 4.28 1.84 0.10
CA VAL A 98 5.45 2.71 0.29
C VAL A 98 5.60 3.69 -0.88
N PHE A 99 5.48 3.21 -2.12
CA PHE A 99 5.59 4.08 -3.30
C PHE A 99 4.44 5.08 -3.42
N VAL A 100 3.22 4.69 -3.07
CA VAL A 100 2.06 5.61 -3.06
C VAL A 100 2.28 6.72 -2.03
N ALA A 101 2.69 6.38 -0.82
CA ALA A 101 3.00 7.38 0.21
C ALA A 101 4.15 8.30 -0.22
N GLY A 102 5.20 7.75 -0.82
CA GLY A 102 6.31 8.53 -1.39
C GLY A 102 5.85 9.47 -2.50
N SER A 103 5.03 8.99 -3.44
CA SER A 103 4.53 9.84 -4.53
C SER A 103 3.61 10.96 -4.04
N ALA A 104 2.80 10.69 -3.01
CA ALA A 104 1.96 11.69 -2.37
C ALA A 104 2.78 12.78 -1.66
N PHE A 105 3.92 12.40 -1.08
CA PHE A 105 4.83 13.34 -0.45
C PHE A 105 5.52 14.27 -1.47
N TYR A 106 6.01 13.70 -2.58
CA TYR A 106 6.70 14.50 -3.61
C TYR A 106 5.75 15.30 -4.52
N ASN A 107 4.50 14.88 -4.65
CA ASN A 107 3.50 15.55 -5.49
C ASN A 107 2.14 15.64 -4.77
N PRO A 108 2.06 16.40 -3.66
CA PRO A 108 0.84 16.49 -2.84
C PRO A 108 -0.35 17.08 -3.60
N GLY A 109 -0.10 17.94 -4.59
CA GLY A 109 -1.15 18.51 -5.43
C GLY A 109 -1.93 17.47 -6.26
N ALA A 110 -1.28 16.39 -6.68
CA ALA A 110 -1.96 15.30 -7.40
C ALA A 110 -2.90 14.48 -6.50
N PHE A 111 -2.69 14.52 -5.19
CA PHE A 111 -3.50 13.81 -4.20
C PHE A 111 -4.51 14.73 -3.46
N ASP A 112 -4.59 16.00 -3.86
CA ASP A 112 -5.46 17.00 -3.24
C ASP A 112 -5.22 17.18 -1.71
N ILE A 113 -3.94 17.04 -1.30
CA ILE A 113 -3.49 17.13 0.10
C ILE A 113 -2.60 18.34 0.39
N GLY A 114 -2.63 19.33 -0.50
CA GLY A 114 -1.88 20.58 -0.34
C GLY A 114 -0.83 20.81 -1.41
N SER A 115 0.17 21.60 -1.10
CA SER A 115 1.31 21.90 -1.98
C SER A 115 2.62 21.41 -1.36
N VAL A 116 3.68 21.34 -2.15
CA VAL A 116 5.02 21.00 -1.66
C VAL A 116 5.43 21.97 -0.56
N GLY A 117 5.81 21.47 0.61
CA GLY A 117 6.15 22.28 1.80
C GLY A 117 4.94 22.72 2.65
N ALA A 118 3.70 22.57 2.18
CA ALA A 118 2.49 22.96 2.89
C ALA A 118 1.45 21.81 2.98
N ILE A 119 1.93 20.62 3.32
CA ILE A 119 1.09 19.44 3.53
C ILE A 119 0.51 19.48 4.95
N PRO A 120 -0.81 19.32 5.17
CA PRO A 120 -1.40 19.26 6.50
C PRO A 120 -0.77 18.15 7.36
N THR A 121 -0.57 18.44 8.65
CA THR A 121 0.05 17.49 9.60
C THR A 121 -0.69 16.15 9.66
N GLY A 122 -2.01 16.13 9.52
CA GLY A 122 -2.81 14.90 9.46
C GLY A 122 -2.37 14.00 8.30
N SER A 123 -2.28 14.55 7.09
CA SER A 123 -1.86 13.81 5.90
C SER A 123 -0.39 13.34 6.00
N LEU A 124 0.50 14.12 6.64
CA LEU A 124 1.87 13.69 6.91
C LEU A 124 1.92 12.48 7.84
N ILE A 125 1.10 12.46 8.89
CA ILE A 125 1.00 11.32 9.81
C ILE A 125 0.45 10.08 9.07
N GLU A 126 -0.59 10.25 8.26
CA GLU A 126 -1.17 9.15 7.47
C GLU A 126 -0.16 8.55 6.51
N MET A 127 0.59 9.37 5.79
CA MET A 127 1.67 8.91 4.90
C MET A 127 2.79 8.21 5.68
N ALA A 128 3.19 8.73 6.84
CA ALA A 128 4.21 8.12 7.68
C ALA A 128 3.79 6.73 8.17
N VAL A 129 2.56 6.61 8.69
CA VAL A 129 1.99 5.33 9.13
C VAL A 129 1.83 4.37 7.95
N GLY A 130 1.32 4.85 6.82
CA GLY A 130 1.17 4.05 5.60
C GLY A 130 2.50 3.50 5.09
N THR A 131 3.56 4.32 5.09
CA THR A 131 4.91 3.90 4.73
C THR A 131 5.44 2.84 5.69
N ALA A 132 5.30 3.03 7.00
CA ALA A 132 5.77 2.08 8.00
C ALA A 132 5.05 0.73 7.90
N ILE A 133 3.72 0.74 7.79
CA ILE A 133 2.93 -0.48 7.60
C ILE A 133 3.30 -1.17 6.28
N GLY A 134 3.43 -0.42 5.19
CA GLY A 134 3.85 -0.95 3.90
C GLY A 134 5.21 -1.61 3.94
N ALA A 135 6.18 -1.00 4.61
CA ALA A 135 7.53 -1.52 4.78
C ALA A 135 7.57 -2.84 5.57
N VAL A 136 6.87 -2.90 6.70
CA VAL A 136 6.75 -4.12 7.52
C VAL A 136 6.02 -5.22 6.75
N THR A 137 4.96 -4.87 6.03
CA THR A 137 4.21 -5.81 5.19
C THR A 137 5.10 -6.39 4.09
N PHE A 138 5.88 -5.56 3.41
CA PHE A 138 6.80 -5.99 2.35
C PHE A 138 7.85 -6.97 2.89
N THR A 139 8.59 -6.57 3.91
CA THR A 139 9.69 -7.39 4.45
C THR A 139 9.19 -8.68 5.09
N GLY A 140 8.14 -8.61 5.90
CA GLY A 140 7.55 -9.78 6.56
C GLY A 140 6.99 -10.79 5.55
N SER A 141 6.37 -10.32 4.48
CA SER A 141 5.83 -11.20 3.42
C SER A 141 6.90 -11.84 2.55
N ILE A 142 8.03 -11.16 2.30
CA ILE A 142 9.20 -11.77 1.63
C ILE A 142 9.77 -12.91 2.49
N ILE A 143 9.91 -12.70 3.79
CA ILE A 143 10.39 -13.74 4.71
C ILE A 143 9.42 -14.92 4.73
N ALA A 144 8.11 -14.66 4.82
CA ALA A 144 7.09 -15.70 4.77
C ALA A 144 7.14 -16.48 3.46
N PHE A 145 7.27 -15.80 2.32
CA PHE A 145 7.46 -16.43 1.02
C PHE A 145 8.71 -17.32 1.00
N GLY A 146 9.85 -16.81 1.47
CA GLY A 146 11.11 -17.57 1.53
C GLY A 146 11.01 -18.83 2.41
N LYS A 147 10.27 -18.76 3.53
CA LYS A 147 9.99 -19.93 4.37
C LYS A 147 9.12 -20.95 3.65
N LEU A 148 8.07 -20.51 2.98
CA LEU A 148 7.15 -21.38 2.23
C LEU A 148 7.83 -22.03 1.02
N GLN A 149 8.83 -21.38 0.45
CA GLN A 149 9.65 -21.91 -0.64
C GLN A 149 10.79 -22.82 -0.15
N GLY A 150 11.00 -22.95 1.17
CA GLY A 150 12.12 -23.71 1.73
C GLY A 150 13.50 -23.05 1.56
N ILE A 151 13.54 -21.77 1.12
CA ILE A 151 14.79 -20.99 0.99
C ILE A 151 15.28 -20.58 2.38
N VAL A 152 14.35 -20.23 3.26
CA VAL A 152 14.61 -19.90 4.67
C VAL A 152 14.17 -21.09 5.53
N THR A 153 14.99 -21.45 6.52
CA THR A 153 14.69 -22.56 7.42
C THR A 153 13.35 -22.35 8.12
N GLY A 154 12.46 -23.37 8.10
CA GLY A 154 11.13 -23.32 8.72
C GLY A 154 11.14 -23.33 10.24
N ASN A 155 12.31 -23.51 10.88
CA ASN A 155 12.44 -23.51 12.34
C ASN A 155 11.95 -22.18 12.92
N PRO A 156 11.23 -22.19 14.07
CA PRO A 156 10.89 -20.97 14.77
C PRO A 156 12.18 -20.17 15.03
N LEU A 157 12.20 -18.91 14.65
CA LEU A 157 13.29 -18.01 15.02
C LEU A 157 13.24 -17.84 16.54
N VAL A 158 13.96 -18.71 17.25
CA VAL A 158 14.19 -18.54 18.67
C VAL A 158 15.22 -17.43 18.80
N PHE A 159 14.82 -16.30 19.38
CA PHE A 159 15.59 -15.06 19.51
C PHE A 159 16.88 -15.15 20.34
N LYS A 160 17.40 -16.34 20.56
CA LYS A 160 18.64 -16.59 21.29
C LYS A 160 19.78 -16.81 20.29
N GLY A 161 20.23 -15.75 19.62
CA GLY A 161 21.51 -15.72 18.93
C GLY A 161 21.58 -15.44 17.44
N ASN A 162 20.47 -15.14 16.73
CA ASN A 162 20.57 -14.69 15.33
C ASN A 162 19.57 -13.57 15.02
N PRO A 163 19.93 -12.32 15.31
CA PRO A 163 19.05 -11.15 15.16
C PRO A 163 18.83 -10.71 13.71
N LEU A 164 19.62 -11.20 12.74
CA LEU A 164 19.79 -10.57 11.43
C LEU A 164 18.50 -10.36 10.61
N ILE A 165 17.55 -11.29 10.60
CA ILE A 165 16.34 -11.13 9.76
C ILE A 165 15.33 -10.18 10.41
N PHE A 166 15.23 -10.20 11.73
CA PHE A 166 14.38 -9.28 12.47
C PHE A 166 14.98 -7.88 12.52
N GLU A 167 16.30 -7.78 12.67
CA GLU A 167 17.03 -6.51 12.62
C GLU A 167 16.92 -5.84 11.25
N GLU A 168 17.08 -6.56 10.13
CA GLU A 168 16.88 -5.98 8.80
C GLU A 168 15.46 -5.48 8.57
N SER A 169 14.45 -6.23 9.03
CA SER A 169 13.04 -5.79 8.90
C SER A 169 12.75 -4.58 9.79
N ILE A 170 13.29 -4.56 11.02
CA ILE A 170 13.18 -3.42 11.92
C ILE A 170 14.01 -2.25 11.40
N GLU A 171 15.22 -2.47 10.90
CA GLU A 171 16.06 -1.42 10.34
C GLU A 171 15.39 -0.76 9.13
N PHE A 172 14.78 -1.56 8.25
CA PHE A 172 14.02 -1.02 7.11
C PHE A 172 12.79 -0.24 7.57
N ALA A 173 12.05 -0.76 8.55
CA ALA A 173 10.93 -0.05 9.14
C ALA A 173 11.38 1.25 9.83
N MET A 174 12.49 1.19 10.59
CA MET A 174 13.07 2.37 11.24
C MET A 174 13.57 3.41 10.24
N LYS A 175 14.22 3.01 9.14
CA LYS A 175 14.61 3.92 8.05
C LYS A 175 13.38 4.56 7.39
N SER A 176 12.31 3.81 7.22
CA SER A 176 11.04 4.34 6.70
C SER A 176 10.40 5.34 7.68
N PHE A 177 10.46 5.07 8.97
CA PHE A 177 10.03 5.99 10.03
C PHE A 177 10.90 7.25 10.08
N ASP A 178 12.21 7.12 9.94
CA ASP A 178 13.15 8.25 9.94
C ASP A 178 12.97 9.12 8.70
N PHE A 179 12.69 8.49 7.55
CA PHE A 179 12.31 9.21 6.33
C PHE A 179 11.01 10.01 6.55
N ALA A 180 9.99 9.39 7.12
CA ALA A 180 8.72 10.05 7.42
C ALA A 180 8.90 11.20 8.43
N ARG A 181 9.70 11.01 9.49
CA ARG A 181 10.03 12.05 10.47
C ARG A 181 10.76 13.22 9.84
N LYS A 182 11.82 12.97 9.04
CA LYS A 182 12.55 14.02 8.31
C LYS A 182 11.65 14.78 7.34
N SER A 183 10.71 14.09 6.71
CA SER A 183 9.71 14.70 5.84
C SER A 183 8.80 15.66 6.60
N ILE A 184 8.38 15.29 7.82
CA ILE A 184 7.57 16.14 8.71
C ILE A 184 8.38 17.36 9.18
N GLU A 185 9.66 17.16 9.56
CA GLU A 185 10.55 18.24 9.98
C GLU A 185 10.85 19.21 8.84
N PHE A 186 11.05 18.70 7.62
CA PHE A 186 11.25 19.52 6.42
C PHE A 186 10.03 20.40 6.13
N GLY A 187 8.83 19.82 6.11
CA GLY A 187 7.59 20.58 5.91
C GLY A 187 7.33 21.62 7.00
N ARG A 188 7.74 21.34 8.25
CA ARG A 188 7.60 22.32 9.36
C ARG A 188 8.58 23.48 9.23
N ASN A 189 9.80 23.23 8.79
CA ASN A 189 10.83 24.28 8.64
C ASN A 189 10.49 25.22 7.49
N GLU A 190 9.95 24.71 6.39
CA GLU A 190 9.52 25.57 5.28
C GLU A 190 8.31 26.44 5.63
N THR A 191 7.35 25.92 6.38
CA THR A 191 6.22 26.74 6.88
C THR A 191 6.67 27.81 7.88
N SER A 192 7.70 27.53 8.69
CA SER A 192 8.27 28.52 9.62
C SER A 192 9.04 29.62 8.88
N ASN A 193 9.79 29.27 7.84
CA ASN A 193 10.54 30.23 7.03
C ASN A 193 9.62 31.09 6.12
N GLY A 194 8.58 30.51 5.55
CA GLY A 194 7.59 31.25 4.76
C GLY A 194 6.80 32.28 5.56
N ILE A 195 6.50 32.00 6.84
CA ILE A 195 5.81 32.95 7.72
C ILE A 195 6.71 34.13 8.09
N THR A 196 8.02 33.92 8.14
CA THR A 196 8.98 35.02 8.44
C THR A 196 9.20 35.93 7.24
N GLU A 197 9.09 35.45 6.01
CA GLU A 197 9.19 36.29 4.81
C GLU A 197 7.93 37.12 4.55
N GLU A 198 6.74 36.63 4.83
CA GLU A 198 5.49 37.42 4.70
C GLU A 198 5.29 38.48 5.80
N MET A 199 5.97 38.39 6.94
CA MET A 199 5.88 39.41 8.02
C MET A 199 6.90 40.54 7.90
N VAL A 200 7.76 40.57 6.91
CA VAL A 200 8.81 41.58 6.68
C VAL A 200 8.50 42.49 5.48
N VAL A 201 7.37 42.33 4.85
CA VAL A 201 6.83 43.25 3.82
C VAL A 201 5.62 43.96 4.37
#